data_9ed639b1b0b9e36276321857e22e0bd3
#
_entry.id   9ed639b1b0b9e36276321857e22e0bd3
#
_cell.length_a   1.000
_cell.length_b   1.000
_cell.length_c   1.000
_cell.angle_alpha   90.00
_cell.angle_beta   90.00
_cell.angle_gamma   90.00
#
_symmetry.space_group_name_H-M   'P 1'
#
loop_
_entity.id
_entity.type
_entity.pdbx_description
1 polymer ?
#
loop_
_entity_poly.entity_id
_entity_poly.type
_entity_poly.pdbx_seq_one_letter_code
_entity_poly.pdbx_strand_id
1 'polypeptide(L)'
;ISGGKDSLTLLYALKKLQRFYPKSFDLIGITINLGFGIQDFHQIKNYCSNLDVDIHIVETQISDIVFNKRKESNPCSLCAKMRKGALNNHAKELGFNTIAYAHHKDDMIETAIMSLLYEGRFHCFSPVTYLDKMELTVIRPLMYVPEADVIGFTNKYELPVAKSKCPVDGHTKREYVKNIVKQLNKENPGCKERFFRAVL
;
A
#
# COMPACT_ATOMS: atom_id res chain seq x y z
N ILE A 1 3.69 2.06 -7.00
CA ILE A 1 2.65 3.12 -6.88
C ILE A 1 1.33 2.52 -7.33
N SER A 2 0.29 2.57 -6.49
CA SER A 2 -1.05 2.04 -6.83
C SER A 2 -1.99 3.09 -7.42
N GLY A 3 -1.60 4.35 -7.40
CA GLY A 3 -2.47 5.48 -7.74
C GLY A 3 -3.38 5.95 -6.59
N GLY A 4 -3.41 5.24 -5.48
CA GLY A 4 -4.14 5.66 -4.28
C GLY A 4 -3.38 6.73 -3.48
N LYS A 5 -4.13 7.47 -2.64
CA LYS A 5 -3.63 8.56 -1.79
C LYS A 5 -2.33 8.22 -1.03
N ASP A 6 -2.29 7.01 -0.45
CA ASP A 6 -1.17 6.59 0.41
C ASP A 6 0.13 6.44 -0.39
N SER A 7 0.05 5.80 -1.56
CA SER A 7 1.22 5.58 -2.42
C SER A 7 1.77 6.87 -3.03
N LEU A 8 0.90 7.82 -3.37
CA LEU A 8 1.31 9.13 -3.90
C LEU A 8 1.92 9.98 -2.78
N THR A 9 1.34 9.96 -1.58
CA THR A 9 1.90 10.63 -0.39
C THR A 9 3.28 10.08 -0.05
N LEU A 10 3.45 8.74 -0.06
CA LEU A 10 4.74 8.11 0.20
C LEU A 10 5.79 8.53 -0.82
N LEU A 11 5.45 8.52 -2.12
CA LEU A 11 6.38 8.94 -3.17
C LEU A 11 6.86 10.37 -2.94
N TYR A 12 5.94 11.29 -2.68
CA TYR A 12 6.27 12.68 -2.39
C TYR A 12 7.19 12.80 -1.17
N ALA A 13 6.85 12.11 -0.09
CA ALA A 13 7.65 12.15 1.14
C ALA A 13 9.07 11.63 0.92
N LEU A 14 9.23 10.50 0.23
CA LEU A 14 10.56 9.94 -0.07
C LEU A 14 11.36 10.84 -1.01
N LYS A 15 10.74 11.44 -2.03
CA LYS A 15 11.43 12.40 -2.91
C LYS A 15 11.90 13.63 -2.16
N LYS A 16 11.09 14.15 -1.22
CA LYS A 16 11.52 15.26 -0.36
C LYS A 16 12.62 14.85 0.61
N LEU A 17 12.56 13.64 1.14
CA LEU A 17 13.58 13.10 2.04
C LEU A 17 14.96 13.03 1.38
N GLN A 18 15.06 12.70 0.08
CA GLN A 18 16.33 12.67 -0.66
C GLN A 18 17.18 13.96 -0.50
N ARG A 19 16.53 15.12 -0.25
CA ARG A 19 17.21 16.42 -0.19
C ARG A 19 18.05 16.62 1.06
N PHE A 20 17.71 15.95 2.17
CA PHE A 20 18.35 16.16 3.46
C PHE A 20 18.71 14.87 4.19
N TYR A 21 18.42 13.71 3.61
CA TYR A 21 18.82 12.44 4.20
C TYR A 21 20.33 12.25 4.04
N PRO A 22 21.06 11.87 5.11
CA PRO A 22 22.53 11.86 5.10
C PRO A 22 23.15 10.81 4.17
N LYS A 23 22.37 9.81 3.74
CA LYS A 23 22.81 8.80 2.78
C LYS A 23 22.03 8.94 1.48
N SER A 24 22.73 8.98 0.35
CA SER A 24 22.07 8.97 -0.96
C SER A 24 21.33 7.66 -1.20
N PHE A 25 20.19 7.73 -1.88
CA PHE A 25 19.44 6.58 -2.36
C PHE A 25 18.74 6.92 -3.67
N ASP A 26 18.61 5.95 -4.55
CA ASP A 26 17.83 6.07 -5.77
C ASP A 26 16.36 5.75 -5.49
N LEU A 27 15.48 6.45 -6.20
CA LEU A 27 14.03 6.30 -6.03
C LEU A 27 13.37 6.16 -7.39
N ILE A 28 12.63 5.06 -7.58
CA ILE A 28 11.75 4.85 -8.73
C ILE A 28 10.33 4.52 -8.30
N GLY A 29 9.36 4.79 -9.17
CA GLY A 29 7.99 4.34 -9.01
C GLY A 29 7.76 3.05 -9.79
N ILE A 30 7.16 2.04 -9.16
CA ILE A 30 6.70 0.84 -9.86
C ILE A 30 5.19 0.71 -9.69
N THR A 31 4.47 0.60 -10.80
CA THR A 31 3.01 0.36 -10.84
C THR A 31 2.74 -0.99 -11.47
N ILE A 32 2.03 -1.85 -10.75
CA ILE A 32 1.58 -3.14 -11.30
C ILE A 32 0.20 -2.94 -11.91
N ASN A 33 0.11 -3.02 -13.25
CA ASN A 33 -1.18 -3.06 -13.94
C ASN A 33 -1.80 -4.45 -13.76
N LEU A 34 -2.93 -4.49 -13.07
CA LEU A 34 -3.62 -5.76 -12.74
C LEU A 34 -4.40 -6.33 -13.92
N GLY A 35 -4.59 -5.57 -15.00
CA GLY A 35 -5.33 -6.01 -16.18
C GLY A 35 -6.84 -5.86 -16.07
N PHE A 36 -7.37 -4.94 -15.25
CA PHE A 36 -8.80 -4.58 -15.22
C PHE A 36 -9.19 -3.66 -16.41
N GLY A 37 -9.03 -4.15 -17.64
CA GLY A 37 -9.30 -3.37 -18.85
C GLY A 37 -8.28 -2.27 -19.11
N ILE A 38 -8.63 -1.32 -19.98
CA ILE A 38 -7.76 -0.19 -20.34
C ILE A 38 -7.61 0.73 -19.12
N GLN A 39 -6.40 0.84 -18.59
CA GLN A 39 -6.06 1.75 -17.51
C GLN A 39 -5.28 2.95 -18.08
N ASP A 40 -5.71 4.14 -17.69
CA ASP A 40 -4.99 5.37 -18.01
C ASP A 40 -4.03 5.70 -16.86
N PHE A 41 -2.74 5.61 -17.14
CA PHE A 41 -1.68 5.95 -16.18
C PHE A 41 -1.11 7.37 -16.41
N HIS A 42 -1.73 8.16 -17.26
CA HIS A 42 -1.21 9.49 -17.64
C HIS A 42 -1.03 10.40 -16.42
N GLN A 43 -2.04 10.44 -15.53
CA GLN A 43 -1.97 11.27 -14.32
C GLN A 43 -0.83 10.84 -13.38
N ILE A 44 -0.62 9.53 -13.22
CA ILE A 44 0.47 9.00 -12.38
C ILE A 44 1.83 9.29 -13.01
N LYS A 45 1.96 9.12 -14.34
CA LYS A 45 3.19 9.45 -15.07
C LYS A 45 3.54 10.92 -14.94
N ASN A 46 2.57 11.81 -15.16
CA ASN A 46 2.76 13.25 -14.99
C ASN A 46 3.16 13.62 -13.56
N TYR A 47 2.53 13.00 -12.58
CA TYR A 47 2.89 13.23 -11.17
C TYR A 47 4.32 12.81 -10.85
N CYS A 48 4.75 11.64 -11.33
CA CYS A 48 6.12 11.17 -11.17
C CYS A 48 7.11 12.09 -11.89
N SER A 49 6.81 12.51 -13.13
CA SER A 49 7.63 13.44 -13.90
C SER A 49 7.80 14.79 -13.21
N ASN A 50 6.73 15.35 -12.64
CA ASN A 50 6.78 16.58 -11.87
C ASN A 50 7.63 16.48 -10.58
N LEU A 51 7.78 15.27 -10.07
CA LEU A 51 8.66 14.97 -8.94
C LEU A 51 10.08 14.58 -9.37
N ASP A 52 10.36 14.53 -10.68
CA ASP A 52 11.64 14.00 -11.19
C ASP A 52 11.90 12.58 -10.62
N VAL A 53 10.94 11.68 -10.83
CA VAL A 53 10.99 10.26 -10.44
C VAL A 53 10.60 9.40 -11.63
N ASP A 54 11.45 8.49 -12.02
CA ASP A 54 11.14 7.50 -13.06
C ASP A 54 10.03 6.56 -12.62
N ILE A 55 9.18 6.16 -13.57
CA ILE A 55 8.08 5.23 -13.32
C ILE A 55 8.10 4.06 -14.29
N HIS A 56 8.00 2.84 -13.74
CA HIS A 56 7.85 1.59 -14.47
C HIS A 56 6.42 1.06 -14.31
N ILE A 57 5.75 0.77 -15.41
CA ILE A 57 4.44 0.12 -15.42
C ILE A 57 4.64 -1.32 -15.86
N VAL A 58 4.34 -2.24 -14.95
CA VAL A 58 4.46 -3.69 -15.19
C VAL A 58 3.11 -4.25 -15.57
N GLU A 59 2.98 -4.68 -16.82
CA GLU A 59 1.77 -5.30 -17.33
C GLU A 59 1.61 -6.71 -16.79
N THR A 60 0.41 -7.05 -16.29
CA THR A 60 0.11 -8.38 -15.76
C THR A 60 -1.30 -8.83 -16.13
N GLN A 61 -1.57 -10.13 -16.01
CA GLN A 61 -2.89 -10.74 -16.16
C GLN A 61 -3.50 -11.16 -14.82
N ILE A 62 -3.16 -10.44 -13.73
CA ILE A 62 -3.57 -10.82 -12.37
C ILE A 62 -5.10 -10.84 -12.25
N SER A 63 -5.81 -9.87 -12.82
CA SER A 63 -7.27 -9.83 -12.77
C SER A 63 -7.89 -11.05 -13.42
N ASP A 64 -7.43 -11.45 -14.61
CA ASP A 64 -7.93 -12.64 -15.31
C ASP A 64 -7.66 -13.92 -14.51
N ILE A 65 -6.46 -14.06 -13.97
CA ILE A 65 -6.11 -15.23 -13.16
C ILE A 65 -6.99 -15.33 -11.90
N VAL A 66 -7.19 -14.23 -11.22
CA VAL A 66 -7.89 -14.19 -9.92
C VAL A 66 -9.40 -14.37 -10.10
N PHE A 67 -10.01 -13.64 -11.04
CA PHE A 67 -11.47 -13.57 -11.15
C PHE A 67 -12.06 -14.55 -12.17
N ASN A 68 -11.33 -14.88 -13.25
CA ASN A 68 -11.86 -15.73 -14.31
C ASN A 68 -11.34 -17.17 -14.21
N LYS A 69 -10.02 -17.36 -14.00
CA LYS A 69 -9.41 -18.71 -14.01
C LYS A 69 -9.50 -19.41 -12.67
N ARG A 70 -9.12 -18.75 -11.59
CA ARG A 70 -9.05 -19.37 -10.25
C ARG A 70 -10.38 -19.33 -9.50
N LYS A 71 -11.15 -18.25 -9.65
CA LYS A 71 -12.46 -18.04 -8.98
C LYS A 71 -12.39 -18.32 -7.47
N GLU A 72 -11.33 -17.80 -6.83
CA GLU A 72 -11.07 -18.00 -5.41
C GLU A 72 -12.19 -17.42 -4.54
N SER A 73 -12.49 -18.08 -3.44
CA SER A 73 -13.44 -17.57 -2.43
C SER A 73 -12.95 -16.29 -1.77
N ASN A 74 -11.62 -16.07 -1.74
CA ASN A 74 -10.99 -14.85 -1.25
C ASN A 74 -10.07 -14.24 -2.33
N PRO A 75 -10.62 -13.61 -3.38
CA PRO A 75 -9.86 -13.09 -4.50
C PRO A 75 -8.84 -12.02 -4.08
N CYS A 76 -9.14 -11.24 -3.04
CA CYS A 76 -8.26 -10.18 -2.55
C CYS A 76 -6.92 -10.72 -2.02
N SER A 77 -6.93 -11.87 -1.35
CA SER A 77 -5.72 -12.49 -0.82
C SER A 77 -4.79 -12.94 -1.95
N LEU A 78 -5.33 -13.64 -2.96
CA LEU A 78 -4.55 -14.08 -4.11
C LEU A 78 -4.03 -12.90 -4.93
N CYS A 79 -4.89 -11.91 -5.20
CA CYS A 79 -4.50 -10.69 -5.90
C CYS A 79 -3.36 -9.96 -5.19
N ALA A 80 -3.45 -9.77 -3.88
CA ALA A 80 -2.39 -9.13 -3.09
C ALA A 80 -1.07 -9.90 -3.16
N LYS A 81 -1.13 -11.25 -3.06
CA LYS A 81 0.05 -12.12 -3.16
C LYS A 81 0.72 -12.00 -4.53
N MET A 82 -0.05 -12.07 -5.61
CA MET A 82 0.48 -12.00 -6.98
C MET A 82 1.05 -10.61 -7.28
N ARG A 83 0.34 -9.55 -6.90
CA ARG A 83 0.81 -8.16 -7.05
C ARG A 83 2.12 -7.92 -6.30
N LYS A 84 2.21 -8.43 -5.06
CA LYS A 84 3.45 -8.34 -4.27
C LYS A 84 4.60 -9.11 -4.94
N GLY A 85 4.35 -10.30 -5.47
CA GLY A 85 5.34 -11.08 -6.20
C GLY A 85 5.84 -10.34 -7.44
N ALA A 86 4.94 -9.83 -8.27
CA ALA A 86 5.31 -9.07 -9.48
C ALA A 86 6.15 -7.82 -9.15
N LEU A 87 5.76 -7.08 -8.10
CA LEU A 87 6.52 -5.91 -7.65
C LEU A 87 7.93 -6.29 -7.18
N ASN A 88 8.04 -7.33 -6.35
CA ASN A 88 9.32 -7.76 -5.80
C ASN A 88 10.27 -8.22 -6.91
N ASN A 89 9.78 -9.04 -7.85
CA ASN A 89 10.57 -9.52 -8.97
C ASN A 89 11.10 -8.36 -9.81
N HIS A 90 10.22 -7.44 -10.20
CA HIS A 90 10.61 -6.31 -11.02
C HIS A 90 11.60 -5.36 -10.32
N ALA A 91 11.41 -5.11 -9.03
CA ALA A 91 12.36 -4.32 -8.24
C ALA A 91 13.74 -4.97 -8.20
N LYS A 92 13.81 -6.31 -8.03
CA LYS A 92 15.07 -7.05 -8.05
C LYS A 92 15.73 -7.05 -9.44
N GLU A 93 14.97 -7.23 -10.52
CA GLU A 93 15.44 -7.13 -11.90
C GLU A 93 16.09 -5.78 -12.23
N LEU A 94 15.56 -4.70 -11.63
CA LEU A 94 16.11 -3.36 -11.75
C LEU A 94 17.30 -3.07 -10.80
N GLY A 95 17.70 -4.04 -9.98
CA GLY A 95 18.83 -3.92 -9.06
C GLY A 95 18.52 -3.20 -7.75
N PHE A 96 17.24 -2.91 -7.45
CA PHE A 96 16.86 -2.31 -6.17
C PHE A 96 16.86 -3.34 -5.04
N ASN A 97 17.32 -2.92 -3.87
CA ASN A 97 17.41 -3.75 -2.68
C ASN A 97 16.32 -3.45 -1.62
N THR A 98 15.53 -2.39 -1.84
CA THR A 98 14.55 -1.93 -0.87
C THR A 98 13.24 -1.57 -1.54
N ILE A 99 12.12 -2.00 -0.95
CA ILE A 99 10.76 -1.67 -1.38
C ILE A 99 10.05 -0.90 -0.27
N ALA A 100 9.52 0.27 -0.59
CA ALA A 100 8.71 1.06 0.33
C ALA A 100 7.21 0.83 0.09
N TYR A 101 6.49 0.33 1.10
CA TYR A 101 5.03 0.23 1.09
C TYR A 101 4.41 1.38 1.88
N ALA A 102 3.31 1.91 1.35
CA ALA A 102 2.60 3.04 1.91
C ALA A 102 1.58 2.65 2.99
N HIS A 103 1.84 1.59 3.75
CA HIS A 103 1.00 1.25 4.89
C HIS A 103 1.11 2.31 5.97
N HIS A 104 -0.04 2.78 6.44
CA HIS A 104 -0.14 3.79 7.49
C HIS A 104 -0.61 3.18 8.83
N LYS A 105 -0.72 4.00 9.87
CA LYS A 105 -1.08 3.60 11.23
C LYS A 105 -2.39 2.81 11.30
N ASP A 106 -3.41 3.27 10.59
CA ASP A 106 -4.73 2.64 10.58
C ASP A 106 -4.69 1.25 9.91
N ASP A 107 -3.89 1.06 8.84
CA ASP A 107 -3.68 -0.26 8.21
C ASP A 107 -3.11 -1.28 9.20
N MET A 108 -2.24 -0.84 10.10
CA MET A 108 -1.65 -1.71 11.12
C MET A 108 -2.71 -2.20 12.10
N ILE A 109 -3.53 -1.28 12.61
CA ILE A 109 -4.66 -1.58 13.50
C ILE A 109 -5.64 -2.54 12.82
N GLU A 110 -6.06 -2.20 11.60
CA GLU A 110 -6.98 -3.03 10.81
C GLU A 110 -6.42 -4.43 10.57
N THR A 111 -5.13 -4.54 10.25
CA THR A 111 -4.49 -5.84 10.00
C THR A 111 -4.44 -6.69 11.26
N ALA A 112 -4.12 -6.12 12.42
CA ALA A 112 -4.12 -6.84 13.68
C ALA A 112 -5.51 -7.36 14.07
N ILE A 113 -6.54 -6.52 13.89
CA ILE A 113 -7.93 -6.90 14.17
C ILE A 113 -8.43 -7.95 13.16
N MET A 114 -8.08 -7.81 11.87
CA MET A 114 -8.39 -8.84 10.87
C MET A 114 -7.75 -10.19 11.23
N SER A 115 -6.49 -10.19 11.63
CA SER A 115 -5.78 -11.40 12.03
C SER A 115 -6.44 -12.06 13.25
N LEU A 116 -6.88 -11.26 14.22
CA LEU A 116 -7.60 -11.75 15.39
C LEU A 116 -8.96 -12.35 15.02
N LEU A 117 -9.75 -11.65 14.20
CA LEU A 117 -11.12 -12.06 13.85
C LEU A 117 -11.18 -13.24 12.88
N TYR A 118 -10.26 -13.31 11.92
CA TYR A 118 -10.34 -14.28 10.83
C TYR A 118 -9.28 -15.37 10.85
N GLU A 119 -8.20 -15.18 11.63
CA GLU A 119 -7.10 -16.14 11.70
C GLU A 119 -6.88 -16.68 13.13
N GLY A 120 -7.58 -16.13 14.13
CA GLY A 120 -7.47 -16.56 15.53
C GLY A 120 -6.09 -16.28 16.14
N ARG A 121 -5.33 -15.33 15.59
CA ARG A 121 -3.99 -14.98 16.08
C ARG A 121 -3.80 -13.46 16.10
N PHE A 122 -2.98 -12.99 17.02
CA PHE A 122 -2.60 -11.59 17.07
C PHE A 122 -1.34 -11.38 16.24
N HIS A 123 -1.50 -10.89 15.02
CA HIS A 123 -0.40 -10.67 14.08
C HIS A 123 -0.57 -9.37 13.30
N CYS A 124 0.55 -8.69 13.11
CA CYS A 124 0.65 -7.52 12.24
C CYS A 124 1.99 -7.54 11.49
N PHE A 125 2.13 -6.66 10.52
CA PHE A 125 3.39 -6.45 9.80
C PHE A 125 4.35 -5.54 10.59
N SER A 126 5.65 -5.79 10.47
CA SER A 126 6.70 -4.97 11.08
C SER A 126 7.03 -3.74 10.24
N PRO A 127 7.61 -2.66 10.84
CA PRO A 127 8.09 -1.48 10.11
C PRO A 127 9.09 -1.83 9.02
N VAL A 128 9.97 -2.77 9.32
CA VAL A 128 11.00 -3.30 8.41
C VAL A 128 10.89 -4.81 8.37
N THR A 129 10.97 -5.40 7.17
CA THR A 129 10.93 -6.85 6.97
C THR A 129 11.97 -7.23 5.93
N TYR A 130 12.88 -8.13 6.24
CA TYR A 130 13.79 -8.69 5.25
C TYR A 130 13.15 -9.93 4.60
N LEU A 131 13.22 -10.02 3.29
CA LEU A 131 12.71 -11.13 2.49
C LEU A 131 13.89 -11.97 2.01
N ASP A 132 14.29 -12.99 2.79
CA ASP A 132 15.49 -13.78 2.56
C ASP A 132 15.58 -14.35 1.13
N LYS A 133 14.48 -14.95 0.63
CA LYS A 133 14.43 -15.55 -0.71
C LYS A 133 14.61 -14.54 -1.85
N MET A 134 14.29 -13.29 -1.60
CA MET A 134 14.36 -12.22 -2.61
C MET A 134 15.54 -11.29 -2.38
N GLU A 135 16.18 -11.38 -1.22
CA GLU A 135 17.24 -10.46 -0.77
C GLU A 135 16.80 -8.98 -0.84
N LEU A 136 15.53 -8.74 -0.47
CA LEU A 136 14.90 -7.42 -0.49
C LEU A 136 14.49 -7.00 0.91
N THR A 137 14.72 -5.75 1.23
CA THR A 137 14.20 -5.12 2.45
C THR A 137 12.88 -4.41 2.13
N VAL A 138 11.85 -4.73 2.89
CA VAL A 138 10.56 -4.00 2.84
C VAL A 138 10.51 -3.00 3.98
N ILE A 139 10.25 -1.75 3.68
CA ILE A 139 10.07 -0.68 4.66
C ILE A 139 8.66 -0.08 4.57
N ARG A 140 8.17 0.50 5.69
CA ARG A 140 6.85 1.13 5.77
C ARG A 140 6.95 2.51 6.43
N PRO A 141 7.42 3.52 5.69
CA PRO A 141 7.73 4.83 6.27
C PRO A 141 6.52 5.56 6.87
N LEU A 142 5.30 5.30 6.38
CA LEU A 142 4.08 5.94 6.88
C LEU A 142 3.45 5.22 8.08
N MET A 143 4.06 4.17 8.61
CA MET A 143 3.46 3.29 9.62
C MET A 143 3.03 4.00 10.91
N TYR A 144 3.65 5.13 11.23
CA TYR A 144 3.31 5.96 12.39
C TYR A 144 2.36 7.12 12.06
N VAL A 145 2.04 7.31 10.76
CA VAL A 145 1.20 8.41 10.28
C VAL A 145 -0.27 7.98 10.29
N PRO A 146 -1.18 8.72 10.94
CA PRO A 146 -2.61 8.46 10.86
C PRO A 146 -3.16 8.62 9.43
N GLU A 147 -4.17 7.82 9.06
CA GLU A 147 -4.83 7.96 7.75
C GLU A 147 -5.38 9.38 7.53
N ALA A 148 -5.88 10.02 8.59
CA ALA A 148 -6.41 11.39 8.53
C ALA A 148 -5.35 12.39 8.03
N ASP A 149 -4.10 12.24 8.46
CA ASP A 149 -2.99 13.10 8.03
C ASP A 149 -2.64 12.86 6.56
N VAL A 150 -2.68 11.60 6.10
CA VAL A 150 -2.50 11.25 4.68
C VAL A 150 -3.60 11.86 3.82
N ILE A 151 -4.85 11.81 4.27
CA ILE A 151 -5.99 12.45 3.59
C ILE A 151 -5.81 13.97 3.57
N GLY A 152 -5.46 14.58 4.70
CA GLY A 152 -5.19 16.02 4.79
C GLY A 152 -4.08 16.45 3.85
N PHE A 153 -2.99 15.68 3.79
CA PHE A 153 -1.88 15.90 2.87
C PHE A 153 -2.33 15.80 1.40
N THR A 154 -3.06 14.74 1.06
CA THR A 154 -3.58 14.51 -0.28
C THR A 154 -4.43 15.69 -0.77
N ASN A 155 -5.33 16.18 0.08
CA ASN A 155 -6.21 17.31 -0.24
C ASN A 155 -5.42 18.62 -0.35
N LYS A 156 -4.49 18.88 0.59
CA LYS A 156 -3.68 20.10 0.59
C LYS A 156 -2.81 20.24 -0.66
N TYR A 157 -2.26 19.15 -1.16
CA TYR A 157 -1.37 19.14 -2.32
C TYR A 157 -2.05 18.66 -3.61
N GLU A 158 -3.37 18.49 -3.58
CA GLU A 158 -4.19 18.10 -4.75
C GLU A 158 -3.63 16.89 -5.51
N LEU A 159 -3.24 15.84 -4.76
CA LEU A 159 -2.62 14.67 -5.37
C LEU A 159 -3.58 13.98 -6.35
N PRO A 160 -3.12 13.51 -7.52
CA PRO A 160 -3.95 12.93 -8.56
C PRO A 160 -4.37 11.48 -8.22
N VAL A 161 -5.26 11.34 -7.25
CA VAL A 161 -5.72 10.03 -6.78
C VAL A 161 -6.62 9.37 -7.82
N ALA A 162 -6.19 8.22 -8.32
CA ALA A 162 -6.96 7.42 -9.26
C ALA A 162 -8.07 6.62 -8.56
N LYS A 163 -9.24 6.52 -9.22
CA LYS A 163 -10.31 5.63 -8.74
C LYS A 163 -9.95 4.17 -9.01
N SER A 164 -10.21 3.30 -8.04
CA SER A 164 -10.04 1.86 -8.22
C SER A 164 -11.02 1.31 -9.26
N LYS A 165 -10.53 0.39 -10.11
CA LYS A 165 -11.37 -0.37 -11.07
C LYS A 165 -11.66 -1.81 -10.56
N CYS A 166 -11.26 -2.11 -9.32
CA CYS A 166 -11.47 -3.44 -8.75
C CYS A 166 -12.95 -3.68 -8.46
N PRO A 167 -13.57 -4.77 -8.94
CA PRO A 167 -15.01 -5.04 -8.75
C PRO A 167 -15.40 -5.30 -7.30
N VAL A 168 -14.43 -5.64 -6.43
CA VAL A 168 -14.68 -5.88 -4.99
C VAL A 168 -14.28 -4.71 -4.10
N ASP A 169 -13.94 -3.56 -4.70
CA ASP A 169 -13.58 -2.37 -3.95
C ASP A 169 -14.77 -1.87 -3.10
N GLY A 170 -14.51 -1.48 -1.85
CA GLY A 170 -15.55 -1.07 -0.90
C GLY A 170 -16.33 -2.22 -0.24
N HIS A 171 -16.17 -3.48 -0.68
CA HIS A 171 -16.88 -4.66 -0.15
C HIS A 171 -15.92 -5.70 0.44
N THR A 172 -14.86 -5.25 1.10
CA THR A 172 -13.83 -6.13 1.63
C THR A 172 -13.97 -6.36 3.14
N LYS A 173 -13.41 -7.47 3.63
CA LYS A 173 -13.27 -7.71 5.08
C LYS A 173 -12.52 -6.57 5.78
N ARG A 174 -11.57 -5.92 5.08
CA ARG A 174 -10.84 -4.76 5.60
C ARG A 174 -11.78 -3.57 5.82
N GLU A 175 -12.66 -3.27 4.86
CA GLU A 175 -13.63 -2.17 5.02
C GLU A 175 -14.59 -2.43 6.19
N TYR A 176 -15.03 -3.67 6.38
CA TYR A 176 -15.82 -4.05 7.55
C TYR A 176 -15.07 -3.76 8.86
N VAL A 177 -13.82 -4.20 8.98
CA VAL A 177 -12.99 -3.95 10.17
C VAL A 177 -12.72 -2.47 10.37
N LYS A 178 -12.46 -1.71 9.31
CA LYS A 178 -12.30 -0.26 9.35
C LYS A 178 -13.52 0.44 9.98
N ASN A 179 -14.71 0.02 9.61
CA ASN A 179 -15.96 0.57 10.17
C ASN A 179 -16.12 0.20 11.66
N ILE A 180 -15.78 -1.03 12.06
CA ILE A 180 -15.77 -1.43 13.48
C ILE A 180 -14.79 -0.54 14.27
N VAL A 181 -13.56 -0.37 13.80
CA VAL A 181 -12.54 0.46 14.48
C VAL A 181 -13.01 1.91 14.60
N LYS A 182 -13.66 2.43 13.55
CA LYS A 182 -14.23 3.80 13.56
C LYS A 182 -15.33 3.94 14.62
N GLN A 183 -16.23 2.94 14.69
CA GLN A 183 -17.29 2.93 15.70
C GLN A 183 -16.73 2.84 17.11
N LEU A 184 -15.81 1.88 17.37
CA LEU A 184 -15.15 1.73 18.65
C LEU A 184 -14.42 2.98 19.11
N ASN A 185 -13.77 3.69 18.20
CA ASN A 185 -13.08 4.94 18.55
C ASN A 185 -14.04 6.10 18.80
N LYS A 186 -15.26 6.08 18.20
CA LYS A 186 -16.31 7.05 18.50
C LYS A 186 -16.90 6.84 19.89
N GLU A 187 -17.16 5.59 20.26
CA GLU A 187 -17.71 5.19 21.56
C GLU A 187 -16.68 5.28 22.70
N ASN A 188 -15.41 5.02 22.39
CA ASN A 188 -14.31 5.05 23.32
C ASN A 188 -13.12 5.84 22.73
N PRO A 189 -13.11 7.17 22.83
CA PRO A 189 -12.07 8.02 22.28
C PRO A 189 -10.65 7.60 22.70
N GLY A 190 -9.71 7.61 21.74
CA GLY A 190 -8.34 7.13 21.94
C GLY A 190 -8.16 5.61 21.83
N CYS A 191 -9.22 4.86 21.51
CA CYS A 191 -9.17 3.43 21.30
C CYS A 191 -8.16 3.04 20.20
N LYS A 192 -8.14 3.77 19.09
CA LYS A 192 -7.16 3.57 18.01
C LYS A 192 -5.71 3.66 18.49
N GLU A 193 -5.42 4.63 19.35
CA GLU A 193 -4.08 4.82 19.90
C GLU A 193 -3.66 3.65 20.80
N ARG A 194 -4.59 3.17 21.61
CA ARG A 194 -4.35 1.98 22.45
C ARG A 194 -4.15 0.71 21.63
N PHE A 195 -4.94 0.51 20.59
CA PHE A 195 -4.73 -0.60 19.64
C PHE A 195 -3.35 -0.50 18.97
N PHE A 196 -2.98 0.67 18.49
CA PHE A 196 -1.69 0.85 17.84
C PHE A 196 -0.52 0.52 18.76
N ARG A 197 -0.56 0.99 20.02
CA ARG A 197 0.47 0.68 21.03
C ARG A 197 0.54 -0.81 21.38
N ALA A 198 -0.58 -1.51 21.33
CA ALA A 198 -0.62 -2.93 21.63
C ALA A 198 -0.05 -3.80 20.50
N VAL A 199 0.05 -3.28 19.28
CA VAL A 199 0.58 -4.01 18.10
C VAL A 199 2.02 -3.67 17.77
N LEU A 200 2.58 -2.60 18.36
CA LEU A 200 3.99 -2.24 18.25
C LEU A 200 4.86 -3.13 19.10
#